data_137208921bcf98db20f7c1dfeb0d1d38
#
_entry.id   137208921bcf98db20f7c1dfeb0d1d38
#
_cell.length_a   1.000
_cell.length_b   1.000
_cell.length_c   1.000
_cell.angle_alpha   90.00
_cell.angle_beta   90.00
_cell.angle_gamma   90.00
#
_symmetry.space_group_name_H-M   'P 1'
#
loop_
_entity.id
_entity.type
_entity.pdbx_description
1 polymer ?
#
loop_
_entity_poly.entity_id
_entity_poly.type
_entity_poly.pdbx_seq_one_letter_code
_entity_poly.pdbx_strand_id
1 'polypeptide(L)'
;MQVTGKVVVVTGGGNGIGKAMCEAFHRAGAAKVVVVDLDHAAAEAVATKIGGAAFKCDVGQEKNILHVIEETEKMFGPIALFCSNAGIGGGFDPLSVNAGGSSDEPWQRSWAIHVMAHVYAARHLIPRMKARGGGYFLNTISAAGLLSQVGSPAYSATKHGAVGFAENLAISHRADGIKVSILCPQGVDTNMLRGIPKGPQSGDGDLTPEQVAQDVLNGLEQETFVILPHPQVLGYMRKKTEN
;
A
#
# COMPACT_ATOMS: atom_id res chain seq x y z
N MET A 1 -1.23 16.47 3.63
CA MET A 1 0.25 16.50 3.90
C MET A 1 1.00 16.72 2.61
N GLN A 2 1.93 17.66 2.55
CA GLN A 2 2.88 17.80 1.43
C GLN A 2 4.15 16.99 1.73
N VAL A 3 4.70 16.31 0.72
CA VAL A 3 5.90 15.45 0.86
C VAL A 3 7.21 16.23 0.73
N THR A 4 7.14 17.48 0.30
CA THR A 4 8.31 18.35 0.12
C THR A 4 9.15 18.43 1.40
N GLY A 5 10.46 18.16 1.28
CA GLY A 5 11.39 18.17 2.40
C GLY A 5 11.24 17.01 3.39
N LYS A 6 10.45 15.97 3.08
CA LYS A 6 10.18 14.84 3.97
C LYS A 6 10.95 13.58 3.56
N VAL A 7 11.23 12.73 4.55
CA VAL A 7 11.69 11.36 4.32
C VAL A 7 10.48 10.46 4.14
N VAL A 8 10.43 9.76 3.01
CA VAL A 8 9.33 8.89 2.59
C VAL A 8 9.85 7.48 2.35
N VAL A 9 9.16 6.48 2.88
CA VAL A 9 9.44 5.06 2.63
C VAL A 9 8.31 4.45 1.81
N VAL A 10 8.64 3.67 0.76
CA VAL A 10 7.65 2.97 -0.07
C VAL A 10 8.03 1.50 -0.19
N THR A 11 7.21 0.61 0.34
CA THR A 11 7.36 -0.85 0.16
C THR A 11 6.73 -1.29 -1.16
N GLY A 12 7.31 -2.32 -1.81
CA GLY A 12 6.93 -2.68 -3.19
C GLY A 12 7.30 -1.57 -4.18
N GLY A 13 8.37 -0.82 -3.89
CA GLY A 13 8.78 0.37 -4.64
C GLY A 13 9.52 0.08 -5.94
N GLY A 14 9.89 -1.17 -6.21
CA GLY A 14 10.64 -1.56 -7.41
C GLY A 14 9.79 -1.59 -8.68
N ASN A 15 8.47 -1.75 -8.57
CA ASN A 15 7.57 -1.93 -9.72
C ASN A 15 6.20 -1.26 -9.53
N GLY A 16 5.45 -1.15 -10.63
CA GLY A 16 4.03 -0.77 -10.65
C GLY A 16 3.73 0.53 -9.90
N ILE A 17 2.67 0.51 -9.08
CA ILE A 17 2.20 1.68 -8.31
C ILE A 17 3.30 2.19 -7.36
N GLY A 18 4.03 1.28 -6.68
CA GLY A 18 5.09 1.67 -5.75
C GLY A 18 6.22 2.45 -6.43
N LYS A 19 6.68 1.97 -7.58
CA LYS A 19 7.66 2.69 -8.42
C LYS A 19 7.16 4.06 -8.83
N ALA A 20 5.93 4.12 -9.34
CA ALA A 20 5.34 5.39 -9.77
C ALA A 20 5.20 6.38 -8.59
N MET A 21 4.82 5.90 -7.39
CA MET A 21 4.81 6.72 -6.17
C MET A 21 6.21 7.24 -5.82
N CYS A 22 7.25 6.37 -5.85
CA CYS A 22 8.63 6.80 -5.59
C CYS A 22 9.06 7.94 -6.51
N GLU A 23 8.81 7.80 -7.80
CA GLU A 23 9.12 8.82 -8.81
C GLU A 23 8.28 10.09 -8.60
N ALA A 24 7.00 9.97 -8.25
CA ALA A 24 6.12 11.10 -7.98
C ALA A 24 6.54 11.87 -6.72
N PHE A 25 6.87 11.19 -5.64
CA PHE A 25 7.36 11.81 -4.40
C PHE A 25 8.70 12.53 -4.60
N HIS A 26 9.61 11.94 -5.38
CA HIS A 26 10.85 12.60 -5.76
C HIS A 26 10.56 13.92 -6.53
N ARG A 27 9.72 13.86 -7.57
CA ARG A 27 9.33 15.06 -8.34
C ARG A 27 8.63 16.12 -7.48
N ALA A 28 7.88 15.70 -6.45
CA ALA A 28 7.22 16.58 -5.49
C ALA A 28 8.17 17.14 -4.41
N GLY A 29 9.47 16.90 -4.52
CA GLY A 29 10.49 17.50 -3.66
C GLY A 29 10.67 16.80 -2.32
N ALA A 30 10.36 15.52 -2.18
CA ALA A 30 10.73 14.75 -0.99
C ALA A 30 12.25 14.84 -0.74
N ALA A 31 12.66 15.05 0.50
CA ALA A 31 14.08 15.14 0.85
C ALA A 31 14.81 13.82 0.60
N LYS A 32 14.13 12.71 0.88
CA LYS A 32 14.62 11.37 0.55
C LYS A 32 13.43 10.44 0.32
N VAL A 33 13.51 9.66 -0.76
CA VAL A 33 12.62 8.53 -1.01
C VAL A 33 13.41 7.24 -0.83
N VAL A 34 12.93 6.38 0.05
CA VAL A 34 13.50 5.07 0.34
C VAL A 34 12.64 4.02 -0.35
N VAL A 35 13.23 3.35 -1.32
CA VAL A 35 12.61 2.33 -2.17
C VAL A 35 12.85 0.97 -1.55
N VAL A 36 11.80 0.30 -1.14
CA VAL A 36 11.88 -0.99 -0.45
C VAL A 36 11.19 -2.05 -1.28
N ASP A 37 11.88 -3.15 -1.59
CA ASP A 37 11.29 -4.26 -2.35
C ASP A 37 11.90 -5.60 -1.94
N LEU A 38 11.20 -6.70 -2.20
CA LEU A 38 11.76 -8.05 -2.09
C LEU A 38 12.83 -8.28 -3.17
N ASP A 39 12.58 -7.75 -4.38
CA ASP A 39 13.55 -7.66 -5.47
C ASP A 39 14.43 -6.43 -5.26
N HIS A 40 15.62 -6.66 -4.68
CA HIS A 40 16.57 -5.58 -4.41
C HIS A 40 17.06 -4.89 -5.68
N ALA A 41 17.26 -5.62 -6.77
CA ALA A 41 17.75 -5.05 -8.02
C ALA A 41 16.72 -4.08 -8.64
N ALA A 42 15.43 -4.43 -8.57
CA ALA A 42 14.35 -3.53 -8.99
C ALA A 42 14.27 -2.27 -8.10
N ALA A 43 14.42 -2.43 -6.78
CA ALA A 43 14.45 -1.28 -5.86
C ALA A 43 15.65 -0.36 -6.14
N GLU A 44 16.82 -0.93 -6.36
CA GLU A 44 18.07 -0.20 -6.64
C GLU A 44 17.99 0.58 -7.95
N ALA A 45 17.43 -0.02 -9.00
CA ALA A 45 17.22 0.66 -10.28
C ALA A 45 16.34 1.91 -10.14
N VAL A 46 15.25 1.82 -9.37
CA VAL A 46 14.38 2.98 -9.08
C VAL A 46 15.09 4.00 -8.20
N ALA A 47 15.73 3.56 -7.12
CA ALA A 47 16.45 4.44 -6.20
C ALA A 47 17.55 5.23 -6.90
N THR A 48 18.36 4.59 -7.74
CA THR A 48 19.42 5.25 -8.54
C THR A 48 18.81 6.34 -9.43
N LYS A 49 17.71 6.06 -10.12
CA LYS A 49 17.06 7.03 -11.02
C LYS A 49 16.60 8.30 -10.29
N ILE A 50 16.17 8.19 -9.04
CA ILE A 50 15.61 9.30 -8.26
C ILE A 50 16.56 9.85 -7.18
N GLY A 51 17.81 9.41 -7.14
CA GLY A 51 18.74 9.78 -6.06
C GLY A 51 18.27 9.35 -4.67
N GLY A 52 17.48 8.28 -4.60
CA GLY A 52 16.91 7.69 -3.39
C GLY A 52 17.88 6.75 -2.67
N ALA A 53 17.30 5.86 -1.85
CA ALA A 53 18.01 4.74 -1.24
C ALA A 53 17.19 3.47 -1.45
N ALA A 54 17.85 2.30 -1.53
CA ALA A 54 17.21 1.01 -1.75
C ALA A 54 17.45 0.07 -0.57
N PHE A 55 16.40 -0.67 -0.16
CA PHE A 55 16.52 -1.76 0.79
C PHE A 55 15.80 -3.01 0.29
N LYS A 56 16.44 -4.16 0.48
CA LYS A 56 15.78 -5.46 0.32
C LYS A 56 14.95 -5.75 1.57
N CYS A 57 13.66 -6.08 1.39
CA CYS A 57 12.77 -6.40 2.51
C CYS A 57 11.67 -7.37 2.09
N ASP A 58 11.54 -8.48 2.79
CA ASP A 58 10.32 -9.25 2.84
C ASP A 58 9.41 -8.62 3.90
N VAL A 59 8.36 -7.93 3.47
CA VAL A 59 7.43 -7.22 4.35
C VAL A 59 6.59 -8.15 5.24
N GLY A 60 6.50 -9.43 4.90
CA GLY A 60 5.89 -10.47 5.73
C GLY A 60 6.72 -10.82 6.98
N GLN A 61 7.94 -10.27 7.10
CA GLN A 61 8.86 -10.50 8.21
C GLN A 61 9.07 -9.22 9.02
N GLU A 62 8.56 -9.18 10.25
CA GLU A 62 8.63 -7.99 11.11
C GLU A 62 10.05 -7.43 11.26
N LYS A 63 11.03 -8.30 11.46
CA LYS A 63 12.45 -7.92 11.61
C LYS A 63 13.00 -7.14 10.41
N ASN A 64 12.50 -7.44 9.20
CA ASN A 64 12.95 -6.77 8.00
C ASN A 64 12.37 -5.35 7.91
N ILE A 65 11.09 -5.18 8.29
CA ILE A 65 10.45 -3.84 8.38
C ILE A 65 11.15 -3.00 9.46
N LEU A 66 11.41 -3.57 10.63
CA LEU A 66 12.13 -2.87 11.70
C LEU A 66 13.51 -2.40 11.21
N HIS A 67 14.28 -3.28 10.56
CA HIS A 67 15.59 -2.92 10.01
C HIS A 67 15.50 -1.77 9.01
N VAL A 68 14.54 -1.79 8.09
CA VAL A 68 14.32 -0.68 7.14
C VAL A 68 14.02 0.63 7.88
N ILE A 69 13.18 0.60 8.90
CA ILE A 69 12.84 1.79 9.69
C ILE A 69 14.07 2.35 10.40
N GLU A 70 14.83 1.49 11.09
CA GLU A 70 16.01 1.90 11.85
C GLU A 70 17.11 2.48 10.97
N GLU A 71 17.46 1.79 9.89
CA GLU A 71 18.49 2.28 8.99
C GLU A 71 18.05 3.54 8.23
N THR A 72 16.76 3.63 7.85
CA THR A 72 16.24 4.86 7.23
C THR A 72 16.35 6.06 8.18
N GLU A 73 15.88 5.93 9.42
CA GLU A 73 15.92 7.05 10.37
C GLU A 73 17.34 7.41 10.79
N LYS A 74 18.24 6.45 10.90
CA LYS A 74 19.66 6.67 11.17
C LYS A 74 20.37 7.41 10.04
N MET A 75 20.07 7.09 8.78
CA MET A 75 20.78 7.65 7.62
C MET A 75 20.17 8.98 7.14
N PHE A 76 18.86 9.14 7.22
CA PHE A 76 18.15 10.23 6.56
C PHE A 76 17.26 11.06 7.49
N GLY A 77 17.15 10.67 8.74
CA GLY A 77 16.29 11.33 9.72
C GLY A 77 14.85 10.77 9.76
N PRO A 78 13.97 11.42 10.49
CA PRO A 78 12.64 10.90 10.82
C PRO A 78 11.77 10.58 9.59
N ILE A 79 11.22 9.38 9.54
CA ILE A 79 10.27 8.97 8.50
C ILE A 79 8.96 9.73 8.70
N ALA A 80 8.62 10.63 7.78
CA ALA A 80 7.39 11.41 7.85
C ALA A 80 6.19 10.70 7.22
N LEU A 81 6.43 9.90 6.16
CA LEU A 81 5.42 9.11 5.45
C LEU A 81 5.94 7.69 5.24
N PHE A 82 5.15 6.71 5.66
CA PHE A 82 5.41 5.29 5.37
C PHE A 82 4.28 4.73 4.49
N CYS A 83 4.64 4.35 3.26
CA CYS A 83 3.73 3.74 2.30
C CYS A 83 3.87 2.22 2.34
N SER A 84 2.97 1.55 3.05
CA SER A 84 2.82 0.09 3.03
C SER A 84 2.09 -0.30 1.73
N ASN A 85 2.86 -0.42 0.63
CA ASN A 85 2.30 -0.64 -0.69
C ASN A 85 2.57 -2.05 -1.23
N ALA A 86 3.57 -2.77 -0.74
CA ALA A 86 3.85 -4.13 -1.16
C ALA A 86 2.60 -5.02 -1.06
N GLY A 87 2.34 -5.79 -2.09
CA GLY A 87 1.21 -6.69 -2.15
C GLY A 87 1.44 -7.80 -3.16
N ILE A 88 0.67 -8.86 -3.04
CA ILE A 88 0.70 -10.01 -3.96
C ILE A 88 -0.71 -10.28 -4.48
N GLY A 89 -0.80 -10.80 -5.71
CA GLY A 89 -1.98 -11.50 -6.20
C GLY A 89 -1.89 -12.98 -5.79
N GLY A 90 -3.02 -13.67 -5.74
CA GLY A 90 -3.05 -15.10 -5.46
C GLY A 90 -4.24 -15.55 -4.61
N GLY A 91 -4.20 -16.80 -4.16
CA GLY A 91 -5.29 -17.40 -3.41
C GLY A 91 -6.56 -17.58 -4.26
N PHE A 92 -6.37 -17.80 -5.56
CA PHE A 92 -7.47 -18.14 -6.45
C PHE A 92 -7.96 -19.54 -6.15
N ASP A 93 -9.26 -19.72 -6.10
CA ASP A 93 -9.85 -21.03 -6.28
C ASP A 93 -9.66 -21.44 -7.75
N PRO A 94 -8.90 -22.50 -8.04
CA PRO A 94 -8.56 -22.87 -9.42
C PRO A 94 -9.79 -23.15 -10.30
N LEU A 95 -10.89 -23.55 -9.69
CA LEU A 95 -12.12 -23.90 -10.39
C LEU A 95 -13.21 -22.85 -10.26
N SER A 96 -13.00 -21.83 -9.42
CA SER A 96 -13.98 -20.79 -9.07
C SER A 96 -15.33 -21.32 -8.57
N VAL A 97 -15.34 -22.53 -8.03
CA VAL A 97 -16.55 -23.24 -7.57
C VAL A 97 -16.64 -23.34 -6.05
N ASN A 98 -15.55 -23.07 -5.35
CA ASN A 98 -15.48 -23.18 -3.89
C ASN A 98 -14.60 -22.07 -3.30
N ALA A 99 -15.21 -21.11 -2.63
CA ALA A 99 -14.48 -20.02 -2.00
C ALA A 99 -13.46 -20.47 -0.92
N GLY A 100 -13.59 -21.65 -0.39
CA GLY A 100 -12.63 -22.29 0.52
C GLY A 100 -11.67 -23.27 -0.18
N GLY A 101 -11.63 -23.31 -1.51
CA GLY A 101 -10.91 -24.34 -2.28
C GLY A 101 -9.40 -24.19 -2.34
N SER A 102 -8.86 -23.00 -2.06
CA SER A 102 -7.40 -22.81 -2.01
C SER A 102 -6.82 -23.36 -0.70
N SER A 103 -5.56 -23.87 -0.77
CA SER A 103 -4.83 -24.36 0.41
C SER A 103 -4.51 -23.22 1.38
N ASP A 104 -4.05 -23.57 2.58
CA ASP A 104 -3.76 -22.59 3.66
C ASP A 104 -2.58 -21.65 3.34
N GLU A 105 -1.60 -22.12 2.55
CA GLU A 105 -0.38 -21.34 2.28
C GLU A 105 -0.66 -19.99 1.62
N PRO A 106 -1.46 -19.88 0.52
CA PRO A 106 -1.83 -18.58 -0.04
C PRO A 106 -2.58 -17.67 0.94
N TRP A 107 -3.42 -18.22 1.82
CA TRP A 107 -4.09 -17.46 2.87
C TRP A 107 -3.12 -16.86 3.86
N GLN A 108 -2.22 -17.68 4.40
CA GLN A 108 -1.21 -17.25 5.38
C GLN A 108 -0.27 -16.22 4.78
N ARG A 109 0.20 -16.43 3.54
CA ARG A 109 1.07 -15.51 2.84
C ARG A 109 0.38 -14.17 2.54
N SER A 110 -0.86 -14.22 2.06
CA SER A 110 -1.66 -13.01 1.83
C SER A 110 -1.88 -12.22 3.13
N TRP A 111 -2.18 -12.92 4.23
CA TRP A 111 -2.34 -12.28 5.55
C TRP A 111 -1.06 -11.60 6.02
N ALA A 112 0.07 -12.29 5.92
CA ALA A 112 1.37 -11.75 6.31
C ALA A 112 1.73 -10.47 5.54
N ILE A 113 1.44 -10.43 4.23
CA ILE A 113 1.81 -9.31 3.37
C ILE A 113 0.76 -8.19 3.37
N HIS A 114 -0.55 -8.53 3.30
CA HIS A 114 -1.59 -7.53 3.15
C HIS A 114 -2.07 -6.93 4.48
N VAL A 115 -1.86 -7.62 5.61
CA VAL A 115 -2.32 -7.17 6.93
C VAL A 115 -1.12 -6.95 7.85
N MET A 116 -0.33 -8.00 8.10
CA MET A 116 0.72 -7.92 9.11
C MET A 116 1.82 -6.93 8.75
N ALA A 117 2.13 -6.72 7.47
CA ALA A 117 3.10 -5.70 7.07
C ALA A 117 2.68 -4.28 7.51
N HIS A 118 1.39 -3.95 7.43
CA HIS A 118 0.86 -2.68 7.94
C HIS A 118 0.97 -2.61 9.47
N VAL A 119 0.65 -3.72 10.16
CA VAL A 119 0.76 -3.83 11.62
C VAL A 119 2.20 -3.65 12.07
N TYR A 120 3.17 -4.30 11.41
CA TYR A 120 4.59 -4.19 11.74
C TYR A 120 5.12 -2.76 11.58
N ALA A 121 4.78 -2.10 10.46
CA ALA A 121 5.15 -0.71 10.25
C ALA A 121 4.57 0.20 11.35
N ALA A 122 3.28 0.05 11.66
CA ALA A 122 2.61 0.83 12.70
C ALA A 122 3.22 0.58 14.08
N ARG A 123 3.48 -0.69 14.45
CA ARG A 123 4.08 -1.09 15.73
C ARG A 123 5.38 -0.36 16.03
N HIS A 124 6.24 -0.22 15.06
CA HIS A 124 7.55 0.38 15.22
C HIS A 124 7.58 1.89 14.98
N LEU A 125 6.68 2.42 14.14
CA LEU A 125 6.67 3.85 13.83
C LEU A 125 5.77 4.68 14.75
N ILE A 126 4.66 4.15 15.27
CA ILE A 126 3.75 4.91 16.14
C ILE A 126 4.48 5.52 17.34
N PRO A 127 5.27 4.79 18.14
CA PRO A 127 5.97 5.39 19.27
C PRO A 127 6.92 6.51 18.82
N ARG A 128 7.63 6.32 17.71
CA ARG A 128 8.57 7.29 17.14
C ARG A 128 7.85 8.54 16.63
N MET A 129 6.74 8.34 15.90
CA MET A 129 5.92 9.43 15.37
C MET A 129 5.25 10.23 16.48
N LYS A 130 4.71 9.58 17.52
CA LYS A 130 4.15 10.25 18.70
C LYS A 130 5.17 11.15 19.39
N ALA A 131 6.39 10.64 19.60
CA ALA A 131 7.47 11.40 20.26
C ALA A 131 7.86 12.69 19.53
N ARG A 132 7.55 12.78 18.22
CA ARG A 132 7.87 13.96 17.38
C ARG A 132 6.65 14.74 16.87
N GLY A 133 5.46 14.47 17.45
CA GLY A 133 4.24 15.23 17.16
C GLY A 133 3.42 14.74 15.98
N GLY A 134 3.70 13.53 15.47
CA GLY A 134 2.89 12.89 14.45
C GLY A 134 3.65 12.29 13.27
N GLY A 135 2.90 11.77 12.32
CA GLY A 135 3.38 11.15 11.09
C GLY A 135 2.23 10.67 10.21
N TYR A 136 2.56 10.00 9.12
CA TYR A 136 1.56 9.59 8.13
C TYR A 136 1.78 8.15 7.65
N PHE A 137 0.69 7.37 7.58
CA PHE A 137 0.65 6.05 6.96
C PHE A 137 -0.23 6.09 5.70
N LEU A 138 0.30 5.60 4.59
CA LEU A 138 -0.46 5.29 3.39
C LEU A 138 -0.46 3.77 3.20
N ASN A 139 -1.64 3.16 3.25
CA ASN A 139 -1.79 1.71 3.06
C ASN A 139 -2.43 1.43 1.70
N THR A 140 -1.69 0.79 0.78
CA THR A 140 -2.26 0.36 -0.50
C THR A 140 -3.08 -0.91 -0.28
N ILE A 141 -4.40 -0.75 -0.37
CA ILE A 141 -5.35 -1.83 -0.17
C ILE A 141 -5.81 -2.35 -1.53
N SER A 142 -6.95 -1.99 -1.98
CA SER A 142 -7.60 -2.28 -3.28
C SER A 142 -9.10 -1.97 -3.14
N ALA A 143 -9.80 -1.74 -4.22
CA ALA A 143 -11.26 -1.78 -4.25
C ALA A 143 -11.82 -3.12 -3.73
N ALA A 144 -11.07 -4.21 -3.85
CA ALA A 144 -11.43 -5.52 -3.29
C ALA A 144 -11.54 -5.54 -1.75
N GLY A 145 -10.91 -4.57 -1.05
CA GLY A 145 -11.08 -4.41 0.40
C GLY A 145 -12.34 -3.66 0.78
N LEU A 146 -12.98 -2.99 -0.15
CA LEU A 146 -14.24 -2.25 0.03
C LEU A 146 -15.43 -3.03 -0.58
N LEU A 147 -15.17 -3.76 -1.65
CA LEU A 147 -16.16 -4.54 -2.41
C LEU A 147 -15.90 -6.04 -2.23
N SER A 148 -15.44 -6.71 -3.27
CA SER A 148 -14.92 -8.08 -3.27
C SER A 148 -14.23 -8.35 -4.61
N GLN A 149 -13.28 -9.29 -4.62
CA GLN A 149 -12.70 -9.84 -5.84
C GLN A 149 -13.20 -11.27 -6.02
N VAL A 150 -14.14 -11.47 -6.92
CA VAL A 150 -14.67 -12.80 -7.24
C VAL A 150 -13.55 -13.73 -7.70
N GLY A 151 -13.55 -14.97 -7.21
CA GLY A 151 -12.52 -15.96 -7.52
C GLY A 151 -11.21 -15.82 -6.73
N SER A 152 -11.07 -14.80 -5.85
CA SER A 152 -9.89 -14.63 -5.01
C SER A 152 -10.28 -14.32 -3.56
N PRO A 153 -10.79 -15.31 -2.81
CA PRO A 153 -11.33 -15.11 -1.47
C PRO A 153 -10.26 -14.67 -0.47
N ALA A 154 -9.06 -15.25 -0.52
CA ALA A 154 -7.95 -14.88 0.37
C ALA A 154 -7.53 -13.41 0.16
N TYR A 155 -7.48 -12.96 -1.10
CA TYR A 155 -7.20 -11.56 -1.43
C TYR A 155 -8.28 -10.64 -0.86
N SER A 156 -9.56 -10.94 -1.14
CA SER A 156 -10.68 -10.12 -0.65
C SER A 156 -10.72 -10.04 0.88
N ALA A 157 -10.61 -11.18 1.57
CA ALA A 157 -10.64 -11.24 3.02
C ALA A 157 -9.48 -10.45 3.66
N THR A 158 -8.27 -10.61 3.14
CA THR A 158 -7.09 -9.92 3.68
C THR A 158 -7.12 -8.42 3.38
N LYS A 159 -7.64 -8.00 2.21
CA LYS A 159 -7.81 -6.58 1.90
C LYS A 159 -8.91 -5.92 2.76
N HIS A 160 -9.99 -6.62 3.11
CA HIS A 160 -10.95 -6.15 4.12
C HIS A 160 -10.31 -6.05 5.52
N GLY A 161 -9.51 -7.04 5.91
CA GLY A 161 -8.75 -6.99 7.17
C GLY A 161 -7.83 -5.77 7.25
N ALA A 162 -7.17 -5.42 6.13
CA ALA A 162 -6.32 -4.23 6.04
C ALA A 162 -7.12 -2.92 6.17
N VAL A 163 -8.35 -2.84 5.62
CA VAL A 163 -9.25 -1.69 5.83
C VAL A 163 -9.57 -1.53 7.32
N GLY A 164 -10.05 -2.60 7.98
CA GLY A 164 -10.39 -2.55 9.40
C GLY A 164 -9.21 -2.15 10.29
N PHE A 165 -8.00 -2.61 9.98
CA PHE A 165 -6.80 -2.17 10.67
C PHE A 165 -6.51 -0.68 10.45
N ALA A 166 -6.61 -0.19 9.21
CA ALA A 166 -6.34 1.20 8.88
C ALA A 166 -7.36 2.16 9.51
N GLU A 167 -8.64 1.78 9.57
CA GLU A 167 -9.69 2.54 10.27
C GLU A 167 -9.40 2.64 11.76
N ASN A 168 -9.09 1.51 12.41
CA ASN A 168 -8.74 1.51 13.83
C ASN A 168 -7.51 2.37 14.10
N LEU A 169 -6.46 2.26 13.27
CA LEU A 169 -5.24 3.06 13.38
C LEU A 169 -5.54 4.56 13.29
N ALA A 170 -6.36 4.97 12.30
CA ALA A 170 -6.75 6.35 12.10
C ALA A 170 -7.53 6.93 13.30
N ILE A 171 -8.47 6.15 13.84
CA ILE A 171 -9.31 6.59 14.97
C ILE A 171 -8.48 6.65 16.26
N SER A 172 -7.73 5.58 16.57
CA SER A 172 -7.01 5.43 17.84
C SER A 172 -5.87 6.42 18.02
N HIS A 173 -5.23 6.85 16.93
CA HIS A 173 -4.03 7.69 16.99
C HIS A 173 -4.19 9.08 16.39
N ARG A 174 -5.44 9.50 16.13
CA ARG A 174 -5.73 10.86 15.65
C ARG A 174 -5.22 11.94 16.60
N ALA A 175 -5.45 11.76 17.89
CA ALA A 175 -4.99 12.70 18.93
C ALA A 175 -3.46 12.73 19.08
N ASP A 176 -2.77 11.70 18.61
CA ASP A 176 -1.31 11.62 18.59
C ASP A 176 -0.68 12.31 17.36
N GLY A 177 -1.49 12.96 16.51
CA GLY A 177 -1.04 13.61 15.27
C GLY A 177 -0.72 12.62 14.14
N ILE A 178 -1.14 11.35 14.28
CA ILE A 178 -0.93 10.33 13.24
C ILE A 178 -2.10 10.35 12.27
N LYS A 179 -1.78 10.47 10.99
CA LYS A 179 -2.72 10.47 9.89
C LYS A 179 -2.61 9.20 9.07
N VAL A 180 -3.72 8.77 8.50
CA VAL A 180 -3.80 7.52 7.73
C VAL A 180 -4.62 7.76 6.47
N SER A 181 -4.12 7.26 5.35
CA SER A 181 -4.88 7.11 4.10
C SER A 181 -4.83 5.66 3.65
N ILE A 182 -5.90 5.21 3.02
CA ILE A 182 -5.95 3.95 2.29
C ILE A 182 -6.10 4.22 0.80
N LEU A 183 -5.28 3.57 -0.01
CA LEU A 183 -5.35 3.64 -1.47
C LEU A 183 -6.10 2.41 -1.97
N CYS A 184 -7.23 2.61 -2.65
CA CYS A 184 -8.15 1.56 -3.06
C CYS A 184 -8.41 1.56 -4.57
N PRO A 185 -7.41 1.22 -5.42
CA PRO A 185 -7.59 1.16 -6.86
C PRO A 185 -8.35 -0.11 -7.29
N GLN A 186 -8.95 -0.06 -8.49
CA GLN A 186 -9.35 -1.23 -9.28
C GLN A 186 -8.19 -1.65 -10.19
N GLY A 187 -8.46 -1.92 -11.48
CA GLY A 187 -7.43 -2.31 -12.45
C GLY A 187 -6.37 -1.22 -12.66
N VAL A 188 -5.11 -1.60 -12.53
CA VAL A 188 -3.95 -0.75 -12.82
C VAL A 188 -2.98 -1.55 -13.66
N ASP A 189 -2.51 -1.00 -14.78
CA ASP A 189 -1.57 -1.68 -15.68
C ASP A 189 -0.22 -1.92 -15.01
N THR A 190 -0.14 -3.02 -14.30
CA THR A 190 1.04 -3.47 -13.56
C THR A 190 1.36 -4.92 -13.90
N ASN A 191 2.55 -5.38 -13.53
CA ASN A 191 2.91 -6.79 -13.67
C ASN A 191 1.96 -7.73 -12.92
N MET A 192 1.33 -7.26 -11.83
CA MET A 192 0.34 -8.04 -11.07
C MET A 192 -0.93 -8.31 -11.90
N LEU A 193 -1.35 -7.37 -12.74
CA LEU A 193 -2.56 -7.51 -13.56
C LEU A 193 -2.27 -8.20 -14.89
N ARG A 194 -1.04 -8.11 -15.40
CA ARG A 194 -0.63 -8.73 -16.66
C ARG A 194 -0.73 -10.25 -16.57
N GLY A 195 -1.41 -10.86 -17.54
CA GLY A 195 -1.64 -12.31 -17.57
C GLY A 195 -2.87 -12.77 -16.78
N ILE A 196 -3.58 -11.86 -16.10
CA ILE A 196 -4.90 -12.16 -15.52
C ILE A 196 -5.97 -11.79 -16.54
N PRO A 197 -6.95 -12.69 -16.82
CA PRO A 197 -8.06 -12.34 -17.72
C PRO A 197 -8.79 -11.09 -17.23
N LYS A 198 -9.22 -10.24 -18.18
CA LYS A 198 -10.05 -9.08 -17.84
C LYS A 198 -11.33 -9.55 -17.16
N GLY A 199 -11.63 -8.92 -16.03
CA GLY A 199 -12.79 -9.22 -15.20
C GLY A 199 -13.34 -7.96 -14.56
N PRO A 200 -14.14 -8.07 -13.50
CA PRO A 200 -14.74 -6.92 -12.81
C PRO A 200 -13.72 -5.85 -12.38
N GLN A 201 -12.47 -6.25 -12.10
CA GLN A 201 -11.40 -5.33 -11.72
C GLN A 201 -11.02 -4.33 -12.82
N SER A 202 -11.30 -4.65 -14.10
CA SER A 202 -11.03 -3.80 -15.26
C SER A 202 -12.30 -3.21 -15.88
N GLY A 203 -13.45 -3.37 -15.23
CA GLY A 203 -14.76 -2.96 -15.77
C GLY A 203 -14.87 -1.45 -16.01
N ASP A 204 -14.18 -0.64 -15.20
CA ASP A 204 -14.14 0.82 -15.32
C ASP A 204 -12.89 1.34 -16.06
N GLY A 205 -12.14 0.43 -16.71
CA GLY A 205 -10.87 0.70 -17.38
C GLY A 205 -9.68 0.49 -16.45
N ASP A 206 -8.51 0.27 -17.05
CA ASP A 206 -7.25 0.13 -16.33
C ASP A 206 -6.53 1.49 -16.31
N LEU A 207 -6.15 1.97 -15.13
CA LEU A 207 -5.35 3.19 -14.97
C LEU A 207 -3.87 2.87 -15.13
N THR A 208 -3.07 3.89 -15.44
CA THR A 208 -1.62 3.78 -15.36
C THR A 208 -1.14 3.93 -13.92
N PRO A 209 -0.01 3.33 -13.54
CA PRO A 209 0.59 3.57 -12.21
C PRO A 209 0.85 5.05 -11.90
N GLU A 210 1.18 5.85 -12.92
CA GLU A 210 1.44 7.28 -12.81
C GLU A 210 0.18 8.07 -12.46
N GLN A 211 -0.97 7.72 -13.05
CA GLN A 211 -2.26 8.32 -12.70
C GLN A 211 -2.59 8.04 -11.22
N VAL A 212 -2.43 6.78 -10.80
CA VAL A 212 -2.66 6.40 -9.40
C VAL A 212 -1.71 7.14 -8.45
N ALA A 213 -0.43 7.30 -8.81
CA ALA A 213 0.54 8.05 -8.00
C ALA A 213 0.17 9.53 -7.89
N GLN A 214 -0.42 10.13 -8.93
CA GLN A 214 -0.93 11.49 -8.86
C GLN A 214 -2.13 11.61 -7.93
N ASP A 215 -3.06 10.65 -7.96
CA ASP A 215 -4.19 10.60 -7.03
C ASP A 215 -3.73 10.43 -5.58
N VAL A 216 -2.64 9.68 -5.37
CA VAL A 216 -2.00 9.58 -4.05
C VAL A 216 -1.49 10.95 -3.59
N LEU A 217 -0.76 11.70 -4.41
CA LEU A 217 -0.29 13.04 -4.04
C LEU A 217 -1.46 13.97 -3.66
N ASN A 218 -2.51 13.97 -4.47
CA ASN A 218 -3.71 14.77 -4.23
C ASN A 218 -4.41 14.37 -2.91
N GLY A 219 -4.55 13.05 -2.69
CA GLY A 219 -5.17 12.52 -1.48
C GLY A 219 -4.36 12.81 -0.20
N LEU A 220 -3.03 12.72 -0.27
CA LEU A 220 -2.15 13.08 0.84
C LEU A 220 -2.21 14.57 1.17
N GLU A 221 -2.26 15.45 0.16
CA GLU A 221 -2.38 16.89 0.37
C GLU A 221 -3.69 17.25 1.07
N GLN A 222 -4.80 16.62 0.66
CA GLN A 222 -6.13 16.80 1.24
C GLN A 222 -6.35 16.01 2.53
N GLU A 223 -5.40 15.13 2.90
CA GLU A 223 -5.50 14.22 4.04
C GLU A 223 -6.75 13.31 3.98
N THR A 224 -7.12 12.91 2.77
CA THR A 224 -8.26 12.05 2.48
C THR A 224 -8.02 10.65 3.02
N PHE A 225 -8.94 10.11 3.84
CA PHE A 225 -8.78 8.74 4.37
C PHE A 225 -8.87 7.68 3.28
N VAL A 226 -9.90 7.73 2.41
CA VAL A 226 -10.08 6.78 1.31
C VAL A 226 -9.74 7.43 -0.02
N ILE A 227 -8.61 7.07 -0.62
CA ILE A 227 -8.20 7.53 -1.95
C ILE A 227 -8.74 6.53 -2.97
N LEU A 228 -9.61 6.99 -3.86
CA LEU A 228 -10.28 6.19 -4.89
C LEU A 228 -9.85 6.67 -6.29
N PRO A 229 -8.81 6.06 -6.90
CA PRO A 229 -8.43 6.38 -8.27
C PRO A 229 -9.56 6.11 -9.28
N HIS A 230 -10.42 5.12 -8.96
CA HIS A 230 -11.65 4.84 -9.71
C HIS A 230 -12.84 5.35 -8.88
N PRO A 231 -13.38 6.54 -9.15
CA PRO A 231 -14.45 7.13 -8.34
C PRO A 231 -15.75 6.34 -8.35
N GLN A 232 -15.96 5.48 -9.36
CA GLN A 232 -17.11 4.57 -9.47
C GLN A 232 -17.23 3.62 -8.27
N VAL A 233 -16.10 3.27 -7.64
CA VAL A 233 -16.06 2.39 -6.45
C VAL A 233 -16.97 2.91 -5.33
N LEU A 234 -17.07 4.22 -5.13
CA LEU A 234 -17.97 4.79 -4.13
C LEU A 234 -19.44 4.45 -4.40
N GLY A 235 -19.85 4.48 -5.67
CA GLY A 235 -21.19 4.07 -6.08
C GLY A 235 -21.47 2.60 -5.82
N TYR A 236 -20.47 1.75 -6.09
CA TYR A 236 -20.58 0.31 -5.82
C TYR A 236 -20.65 -0.01 -4.33
N MET A 237 -19.88 0.70 -3.50
CA MET A 237 -19.96 0.56 -2.04
C MET A 237 -21.36 0.89 -1.51
N ARG A 238 -21.98 1.96 -1.98
CA ARG A 238 -23.36 2.32 -1.61
C ARG A 238 -24.33 1.21 -1.97
N LYS A 239 -24.29 0.72 -3.21
CA LYS A 239 -25.12 -0.41 -3.65
C LYS A 239 -24.91 -1.68 -2.82
N LYS A 240 -23.67 -1.97 -2.41
CA LYS A 240 -23.38 -3.13 -1.55
C LYS A 240 -24.07 -3.05 -0.19
N THR A 241 -24.28 -1.86 0.34
CA THR A 241 -24.93 -1.66 1.67
C THR A 241 -26.46 -1.56 1.59
N GLU A 242 -27.04 -1.43 0.41
CA GLU A 242 -28.48 -1.36 0.16
C GLU A 242 -29.13 -2.73 -0.06
N ASN A 243 -28.35 -3.79 -0.26
CA ASN A 243 -28.77 -5.18 -0.42
C ASN A 243 -28.47 -5.99 0.84
#